data_db57e31ef996a6d7984a1e1adfd9b9e5
#
_entry.id   db57e31ef996a6d7984a1e1adfd9b9e5
#
_cell.length_a   1.000
_cell.length_b   1.000
_cell.length_c   1.000
_cell.angle_alpha   90.00
_cell.angle_beta   90.00
_cell.angle_gamma   90.00
#
_symmetry.space_group_name_H-M   'P 1'
#
loop_
_entity.id
_entity.type
_entity.pdbx_description
1 polymer ?
#
loop_
_entity_poly.entity_id
_entity_poly.type
_entity_poly.pdbx_seq_one_letter_code
_entity_poly.pdbx_strand_id
1 'polypeptide(L)'
;EENIALARQFLLENFVSRRMVVDFAVHQPDKEDGGISNPHFHVMCPIRPIEPGGKWGNKQQREYLLDEHGDRIRDEAGNYVFNAVPTTDWGSPETLEHWRQAWADLCNQKFAEKGLDCRIDHRSYARQGIEQIPTVHEGPPVRAMEAKGIRTDKGDFNRWVRKTNAMLREAKNKIASLLEWLKAVKEELSKPQSPMLNDLLMTYYNFKGGSKPSPVP
;
A
#
# COMPACT_ATOMS: atom_id res chain seq x y z
N GLU A 1 0.42 23.45 12.27
CA GLU A 1 1.49 24.13 11.48
C GLU A 1 2.36 23.14 10.72
N GLU A 2 2.81 22.04 11.35
CA GLU A 2 3.68 21.04 10.71
C GLU A 2 3.07 20.38 9.48
N ASN A 3 1.78 20.01 9.53
CA ASN A 3 1.08 19.42 8.37
C ASN A 3 1.02 20.41 7.18
N ILE A 4 0.89 21.70 7.44
CA ILE A 4 0.91 22.72 6.40
C ILE A 4 2.31 22.85 5.81
N ALA A 5 3.35 22.82 6.65
CA ALA A 5 4.73 22.86 6.19
C ALA A 5 5.05 21.64 5.31
N LEU A 6 4.62 20.44 5.71
CA LEU A 6 4.80 19.20 4.94
C LEU A 6 4.07 19.27 3.58
N ALA A 7 2.82 19.74 3.56
CA ALA A 7 2.06 19.92 2.33
C ALA A 7 2.75 20.92 1.39
N ARG A 8 3.22 22.05 1.92
CA ARG A 8 3.96 23.05 1.13
C ARG A 8 5.25 22.50 0.55
N GLN A 9 6.03 21.78 1.33
CA GLN A 9 7.25 21.13 0.85
C GLN A 9 6.93 20.17 -0.30
N PHE A 10 5.97 19.28 -0.14
CA PHE A 10 5.54 18.36 -1.19
C PHE A 10 5.14 19.08 -2.47
N LEU A 11 4.34 20.14 -2.37
CA LEU A 11 3.87 20.91 -3.53
C LEU A 11 5.00 21.67 -4.22
N LEU A 12 5.93 22.25 -3.46
CA LEU A 12 7.10 22.92 -4.03
C LEU A 12 7.99 21.95 -4.81
N GLU A 13 8.31 20.80 -4.22
CA GLU A 13 9.21 19.82 -4.79
C GLU A 13 8.64 19.09 -6.01
N ASN A 14 7.33 18.80 -6.00
CA ASN A 14 6.73 17.91 -7.01
C ASN A 14 5.86 18.64 -8.04
N PHE A 15 5.39 19.84 -7.75
CA PHE A 15 4.48 20.58 -8.63
C PHE A 15 5.09 21.90 -9.10
N VAL A 16 5.44 22.77 -8.18
CA VAL A 16 5.96 24.11 -8.51
C VAL A 16 7.30 24.02 -9.24
N SER A 17 8.19 23.14 -8.82
CA SER A 17 9.46 22.84 -9.50
C SER A 17 9.29 22.43 -10.97
N ARG A 18 8.13 21.88 -11.31
CA ARG A 18 7.73 21.48 -12.66
C ARG A 18 6.92 22.55 -13.40
N ARG A 19 6.95 23.80 -12.91
CA ARG A 19 6.22 24.94 -13.48
C ARG A 19 4.70 24.84 -13.39
N MET A 20 4.19 24.06 -12.42
CA MET A 20 2.76 24.04 -12.11
C MET A 20 2.38 25.16 -11.17
N VAL A 21 1.26 25.82 -11.43
CA VAL A 21 0.62 26.70 -10.46
C VAL A 21 -0.28 25.86 -9.58
N VAL A 22 -0.18 26.05 -8.28
CA VAL A 22 -0.98 25.31 -7.32
C VAL A 22 -1.75 26.24 -6.40
N ASP A 23 -3.02 25.95 -6.22
CA ASP A 23 -3.84 26.49 -5.15
C ASP A 23 -4.21 25.34 -4.22
N PHE A 24 -4.02 25.49 -2.91
CA PHE A 24 -4.30 24.41 -1.97
C PHE A 24 -4.99 24.89 -0.70
N ALA A 25 -5.86 24.06 -0.18
CA ALA A 25 -6.56 24.25 1.08
C ALA A 25 -6.35 23.05 2.01
N VAL A 26 -6.05 23.31 3.27
CA VAL A 26 -5.91 22.27 4.30
C VAL A 26 -7.20 22.18 5.07
N HIS A 27 -7.72 20.95 5.16
CA HIS A 27 -8.93 20.63 5.88
C HIS A 27 -8.58 19.84 7.14
N GLN A 28 -9.17 20.25 8.25
CA GLN A 28 -9.18 19.51 9.49
C GLN A 28 -10.64 19.19 9.83
N PRO A 29 -11.20 18.09 9.32
CA PRO A 29 -12.59 17.75 9.60
C PRO A 29 -12.76 17.55 11.10
N ASP A 30 -13.83 18.14 11.65
CA ASP A 30 -14.20 17.95 13.04
C ASP A 30 -14.47 16.47 13.31
N LYS A 31 -14.23 16.03 14.54
CA LYS A 31 -14.41 14.62 14.96
C LYS A 31 -15.90 14.25 15.15
N GLU A 32 -16.82 14.99 14.54
CA GLU A 32 -18.26 14.83 14.74
C GLU A 32 -18.80 13.42 14.48
N ASP A 33 -18.10 12.63 13.66
CA ASP A 33 -18.54 11.27 13.32
C ASP A 33 -17.95 10.17 14.22
N GLY A 34 -17.36 10.52 15.38
CA GLY A 34 -16.64 9.53 16.21
C GLY A 34 -15.45 8.89 15.50
N GLY A 35 -15.08 9.41 14.34
CA GLY A 35 -14.04 8.92 13.46
C GLY A 35 -12.63 9.35 13.88
N ILE A 36 -11.66 8.72 13.25
CA ILE A 36 -10.25 9.10 13.35
C ILE A 36 -10.08 10.45 12.65
N SER A 37 -9.43 11.42 13.32
CA SER A 37 -9.05 12.69 12.70
C SER A 37 -8.27 12.42 11.41
N ASN A 38 -8.75 12.95 10.29
CA ASN A 38 -8.12 12.79 8.97
C ASN A 38 -7.78 14.16 8.39
N PRO A 39 -6.75 14.86 8.91
CA PRO A 39 -6.29 16.09 8.29
C PRO A 39 -5.80 15.80 6.87
N HIS A 40 -6.31 16.55 5.92
CA HIS A 40 -5.96 16.38 4.51
C HIS A 40 -5.93 17.73 3.80
N PHE A 41 -5.32 17.78 2.63
CA PHE A 41 -5.33 18.95 1.80
C PHE A 41 -5.83 18.63 0.39
N HIS A 42 -6.49 19.61 -0.20
CA HIS A 42 -6.91 19.60 -1.59
C HIS A 42 -5.99 20.50 -2.38
N VAL A 43 -5.66 20.09 -3.59
CA VAL A 43 -4.82 20.85 -4.51
C VAL A 43 -5.56 21.01 -5.82
N MET A 44 -5.61 22.23 -6.31
CA MET A 44 -6.12 22.57 -7.64
C MET A 44 -4.96 23.05 -8.50
N CYS A 45 -4.75 22.42 -9.64
CA CYS A 45 -3.69 22.73 -10.59
C CYS A 45 -4.27 22.89 -11.99
N PRO A 46 -4.02 24.01 -12.68
CA PRO A 46 -4.25 24.08 -14.12
C PRO A 46 -3.32 23.10 -14.85
N ILE A 47 -3.82 22.50 -15.94
CA ILE A 47 -3.04 21.59 -16.78
C ILE A 47 -2.10 22.32 -17.78
N ARG A 48 -1.91 23.61 -17.60
CA ARG A 48 -1.04 24.46 -18.42
C ARG A 48 0.16 24.88 -17.58
N PRO A 49 1.39 24.73 -18.07
CA PRO A 49 2.57 25.20 -17.35
C PRO A 49 2.69 26.72 -17.39
N ILE A 50 3.43 27.28 -16.43
CA ILE A 50 3.93 28.65 -16.54
C ILE A 50 5.27 28.60 -17.27
N GLU A 51 5.37 29.34 -18.37
CA GLU A 51 6.60 29.50 -19.14
C GLU A 51 7.54 30.53 -18.48
N PRO A 52 8.84 30.50 -18.79
CA PRO A 52 9.75 31.56 -18.41
C PRO A 52 9.19 32.93 -18.84
N GLY A 53 9.14 33.89 -17.92
CA GLY A 53 8.51 35.19 -18.16
C GLY A 53 7.04 35.29 -17.73
N GLY A 54 6.49 34.26 -17.06
CA GLY A 54 5.18 34.31 -16.40
C GLY A 54 3.99 34.16 -17.33
N LYS A 55 4.18 33.70 -18.56
CA LYS A 55 3.10 33.42 -19.51
C LYS A 55 2.61 31.99 -19.38
N TRP A 56 1.32 31.79 -19.62
CA TRP A 56 0.74 30.46 -19.71
C TRP A 56 1.18 29.72 -20.97
N GLY A 57 1.79 28.57 -20.82
CA GLY A 57 2.07 27.65 -21.90
C GLY A 57 0.83 27.01 -22.49
N ASN A 58 0.96 26.25 -23.54
CA ASN A 58 -0.14 25.51 -24.16
C ASN A 58 -0.42 24.21 -23.42
N LYS A 59 -1.69 23.81 -23.38
CA LYS A 59 -2.13 22.50 -22.86
C LYS A 59 -1.66 21.35 -23.75
N GLN A 60 -1.71 21.57 -25.06
CA GLN A 60 -1.41 20.60 -26.10
C GLN A 60 -0.67 21.27 -27.24
N GLN A 61 0.12 20.50 -27.96
CA GLN A 61 0.74 20.88 -29.23
C GLN A 61 0.23 19.97 -30.36
N ARG A 62 0.34 20.46 -31.59
CA ARG A 62 -0.03 19.69 -32.78
C ARG A 62 1.19 18.93 -33.27
N GLU A 63 1.08 17.63 -33.33
CA GLU A 63 2.03 16.74 -33.97
C GLU A 63 1.43 16.34 -35.32
N TYR A 64 1.93 16.95 -36.39
CA TYR A 64 1.40 16.72 -37.73
C TYR A 64 1.78 15.33 -38.23
N LEU A 65 0.82 14.64 -38.83
CA LEU A 65 1.12 13.39 -39.55
C LEU A 65 1.84 13.71 -40.83
N LEU A 66 2.90 12.92 -41.09
CA LEU A 66 3.73 13.06 -42.27
C LEU A 66 3.54 11.86 -43.19
N ASP A 67 3.67 12.08 -44.50
CA ASP A 67 3.71 11.03 -45.50
C ASP A 67 5.13 10.41 -45.63
N GLU A 68 5.31 9.53 -46.61
CA GLU A 68 6.58 8.83 -46.89
C GLU A 68 7.72 9.80 -47.30
N HIS A 69 7.38 11.02 -47.74
CA HIS A 69 8.33 12.04 -48.17
C HIS A 69 8.62 13.08 -47.05
N GLY A 70 7.92 12.98 -45.92
CA GLY A 70 8.04 13.92 -44.80
C GLY A 70 7.16 15.14 -44.96
N ASP A 71 6.22 15.16 -45.89
CA ASP A 71 5.26 16.23 -46.06
C ASP A 71 4.02 16.01 -45.18
N ARG A 72 3.39 17.12 -44.71
CA ARG A 72 2.20 17.06 -43.84
C ARG A 72 1.00 16.55 -44.62
N ILE A 73 0.38 15.48 -44.13
CA ILE A 73 -0.82 14.89 -44.72
C ILE A 73 -2.00 15.87 -44.54
N ARG A 74 -2.86 15.93 -45.58
CA ARG A 74 -4.11 16.66 -45.59
C ARG A 74 -5.30 15.70 -45.65
N ASP A 75 -6.41 16.10 -45.04
CA ASP A 75 -7.70 15.41 -45.14
C ASP A 75 -8.39 15.77 -46.48
N GLU A 76 -9.54 15.15 -46.73
CA GLU A 76 -10.36 15.40 -47.94
C GLU A 76 -10.83 16.88 -48.06
N ALA A 77 -10.90 17.60 -46.95
CA ALA A 77 -11.25 19.01 -46.89
C ALA A 77 -10.05 19.95 -47.03
N GLY A 78 -8.81 19.39 -47.22
CA GLY A 78 -7.58 20.15 -47.36
C GLY A 78 -6.92 20.60 -46.08
N ASN A 79 -7.45 20.22 -44.89
CA ASN A 79 -6.85 20.56 -43.61
C ASN A 79 -5.71 19.62 -43.25
N TYR A 80 -4.70 20.14 -42.54
CA TYR A 80 -3.63 19.30 -42.01
C TYR A 80 -4.12 18.33 -40.95
N VAL A 81 -3.78 17.07 -41.11
CA VAL A 81 -4.03 16.03 -40.14
C VAL A 81 -2.96 16.04 -39.03
N PHE A 82 -3.35 16.05 -37.78
CA PHE A 82 -2.44 16.07 -36.65
C PHE A 82 -3.01 15.35 -35.43
N ASN A 83 -2.13 14.87 -34.56
CA ASN A 83 -2.48 14.44 -33.23
C ASN A 83 -2.35 15.61 -32.25
N ALA A 84 -3.29 15.75 -31.34
CA ALA A 84 -3.19 16.71 -30.23
C ALA A 84 -2.43 16.03 -29.08
N VAL A 85 -1.16 16.36 -28.90
CA VAL A 85 -0.28 15.75 -27.90
C VAL A 85 -0.17 16.67 -26.68
N PRO A 86 -0.31 16.17 -25.46
CA PRO A 86 -0.09 16.97 -24.25
C PRO A 86 1.33 17.56 -24.25
N THR A 87 1.46 18.82 -23.80
CA THR A 87 2.76 19.47 -23.65
C THR A 87 3.47 19.10 -22.36
N THR A 88 2.77 18.42 -21.44
CA THR A 88 3.30 17.96 -20.16
C THR A 88 2.87 16.51 -19.92
N ASP A 89 3.59 15.82 -19.07
CA ASP A 89 3.27 14.46 -18.61
C ASP A 89 2.40 14.40 -17.35
N TRP A 90 1.82 15.54 -16.93
CA TRP A 90 1.11 15.63 -15.63
C TRP A 90 -0.13 14.76 -15.52
N GLY A 91 -0.68 14.31 -16.64
CA GLY A 91 -1.79 13.35 -16.68
C GLY A 91 -1.36 11.90 -16.86
N SER A 92 -0.06 11.61 -16.88
CA SER A 92 0.41 10.23 -17.06
C SER A 92 0.26 9.39 -15.80
N PRO A 93 0.05 8.07 -15.93
CA PRO A 93 0.04 7.15 -14.80
C PRO A 93 1.35 7.16 -14.01
N GLU A 94 2.48 7.34 -14.69
CA GLU A 94 3.82 7.37 -14.10
C GLU A 94 4.00 8.59 -13.21
N THR A 95 3.54 9.77 -13.65
CA THR A 95 3.55 10.99 -12.84
C THR A 95 2.66 10.86 -11.61
N LEU A 96 1.47 10.26 -11.75
CA LEU A 96 0.60 10.01 -10.61
C LEU A 96 1.23 9.04 -9.61
N GLU A 97 1.86 7.99 -10.08
CA GLU A 97 2.57 7.03 -9.23
C GLU A 97 3.75 7.70 -8.50
N HIS A 98 4.53 8.52 -9.21
CA HIS A 98 5.60 9.30 -8.61
C HIS A 98 5.09 10.23 -7.48
N TRP A 99 4.00 10.95 -7.69
CA TRP A 99 3.44 11.82 -6.65
C TRP A 99 2.96 11.04 -5.43
N ARG A 100 2.35 9.86 -5.64
CA ARG A 100 1.94 8.98 -4.53
C ARG A 100 3.14 8.49 -3.73
N GLN A 101 4.20 8.08 -4.42
CA GLN A 101 5.44 7.64 -3.79
C GLN A 101 6.09 8.78 -3.02
N ALA A 102 6.30 9.94 -3.67
CA ALA A 102 6.93 11.10 -3.06
C ALA A 102 6.21 11.57 -1.79
N TRP A 103 4.85 11.55 -1.80
CA TRP A 103 4.07 11.85 -0.61
C TRP A 103 4.28 10.83 0.51
N ALA A 104 4.28 9.55 0.17
CA ALA A 104 4.53 8.47 1.15
C ALA A 104 5.92 8.58 1.77
N ASP A 105 6.94 8.82 0.94
CA ASP A 105 8.33 8.95 1.38
C ASP A 105 8.50 10.16 2.30
N LEU A 106 7.92 11.31 1.94
CA LEU A 106 7.97 12.52 2.75
C LEU A 106 7.28 12.34 4.11
N CYS A 107 6.11 11.71 4.14
CA CYS A 107 5.43 11.36 5.39
C CYS A 107 6.26 10.39 6.25
N ASN A 108 6.82 9.36 5.63
CA ASN A 108 7.63 8.35 6.33
C ASN A 108 8.91 8.95 6.91
N GLN A 109 9.54 9.87 6.19
CA GLN A 109 10.67 10.63 6.72
C GLN A 109 10.24 11.42 7.96
N LYS A 110 9.09 12.11 7.91
CA LYS A 110 8.59 12.89 9.04
C LYS A 110 8.22 12.02 10.24
N PHE A 111 7.66 10.85 10.02
CA PHE A 111 7.41 9.88 11.09
C PHE A 111 8.71 9.42 11.76
N ALA A 112 9.74 9.13 10.97
CA ALA A 112 11.06 8.75 11.49
C ALA A 112 11.71 9.86 12.31
N GLU A 113 11.68 11.12 11.83
CA GLU A 113 12.19 12.27 12.56
C GLU A 113 11.51 12.46 13.93
N LYS A 114 10.23 12.08 14.03
CA LYS A 114 9.45 12.16 15.27
C LYS A 114 9.51 10.89 16.13
N GLY A 115 10.25 9.87 15.73
CA GLY A 115 10.32 8.59 16.42
C GLY A 115 9.01 7.83 16.44
N LEU A 116 8.10 8.07 15.47
CA LEU A 116 6.83 7.37 15.36
C LEU A 116 7.02 6.05 14.60
N ASP A 117 6.58 4.95 15.22
CA ASP A 117 6.59 3.61 14.60
C ASP A 117 5.35 3.41 13.73
N CYS A 118 5.23 4.23 12.70
CA CYS A 118 4.18 4.10 11.67
C CYS A 118 4.79 4.34 10.29
N ARG A 119 4.19 3.71 9.30
CA ARG A 119 4.60 3.84 7.89
C ARG A 119 3.37 3.83 7.01
N ILE A 120 3.44 4.59 5.92
CA ILE A 120 2.47 4.54 4.83
C ILE A 120 3.14 4.00 3.57
N ASP A 121 2.39 3.26 2.78
CA ASP A 121 2.81 2.73 1.48
C ASP A 121 1.75 3.12 0.44
N HIS A 122 2.20 3.75 -0.64
CA HIS A 122 1.32 4.21 -1.72
C HIS A 122 0.79 3.08 -2.61
N ARG A 123 1.42 1.90 -2.54
CA ARG A 123 1.09 0.74 -3.38
C ARG A 123 -0.20 0.05 -2.91
N SER A 124 -0.88 -0.61 -3.85
CA SER A 124 -2.01 -1.48 -3.49
C SER A 124 -1.56 -2.66 -2.61
N TYR A 125 -2.46 -3.25 -1.85
CA TYR A 125 -2.17 -4.44 -1.03
C TYR A 125 -1.53 -5.56 -1.83
N ALA A 126 -2.00 -5.81 -3.06
CA ALA A 126 -1.41 -6.82 -3.94
C ALA A 126 0.06 -6.52 -4.27
N ARG A 127 0.41 -5.26 -4.56
CA ARG A 127 1.79 -4.83 -4.82
C ARG A 127 2.68 -4.86 -3.57
N GLN A 128 2.08 -4.75 -2.40
CA GLN A 128 2.76 -4.87 -1.11
C GLN A 128 2.93 -6.34 -0.67
N GLY A 129 2.33 -7.30 -1.36
CA GLY A 129 2.28 -8.69 -0.93
C GLY A 129 1.36 -8.94 0.27
N ILE A 130 0.46 -8.01 0.57
CA ILE A 130 -0.49 -8.12 1.67
C ILE A 130 -1.74 -8.85 1.17
N GLU A 131 -1.96 -10.04 1.72
CA GLU A 131 -3.13 -10.85 1.42
C GLU A 131 -4.36 -10.36 2.20
N GLN A 132 -4.84 -9.18 1.85
CA GLN A 132 -6.08 -8.61 2.37
C GLN A 132 -6.91 -8.07 1.21
N ILE A 133 -8.22 -8.19 1.34
CA ILE A 133 -9.18 -7.61 0.41
C ILE A 133 -9.34 -6.14 0.80
N PRO A 134 -9.18 -5.18 -0.14
CA PRO A 134 -9.40 -3.77 0.15
C PRO A 134 -10.89 -3.47 0.29
N THR A 135 -11.23 -2.51 1.17
CA THR A 135 -12.57 -1.94 1.23
C THR A 135 -12.80 -0.95 0.09
N VAL A 136 -14.05 -0.69 -0.25
CA VAL A 136 -14.44 0.34 -1.21
C VAL A 136 -14.82 1.64 -0.50
N HIS A 137 -14.56 2.77 -1.14
CA HIS A 137 -14.96 4.07 -0.60
C HIS A 137 -16.49 4.23 -0.62
N GLU A 138 -17.07 4.50 0.55
CA GLU A 138 -18.52 4.63 0.69
C GLU A 138 -19.05 5.98 0.19
N GLY A 139 -18.28 7.04 0.40
CA GLY A 139 -18.72 8.40 0.08
C GLY A 139 -19.79 8.94 1.07
N PRO A 140 -20.05 10.28 1.06
CA PRO A 140 -20.97 10.91 1.99
C PRO A 140 -22.41 10.38 1.92
N PRO A 141 -23.02 10.17 0.72
CA PRO A 141 -24.40 9.68 0.63
C PRO A 141 -24.58 8.29 1.26
N VAL A 142 -23.64 7.36 0.97
CA VAL A 142 -23.69 6.00 1.50
C VAL A 142 -23.52 6.01 3.02
N ARG A 143 -22.57 6.78 3.54
CA ARG A 143 -22.40 6.93 5.01
C ARG A 143 -23.65 7.48 5.68
N ALA A 144 -24.31 8.49 5.08
CA ALA A 144 -25.53 9.06 5.63
C ALA A 144 -26.68 8.05 5.63
N MET A 145 -26.78 7.17 4.64
CA MET A 145 -27.76 6.08 4.61
C MET A 145 -27.47 5.02 5.69
N GLU A 146 -26.22 4.55 5.76
CA GLU A 146 -25.78 3.57 6.75
C GLU A 146 -25.95 4.08 8.19
N ALA A 147 -25.68 5.36 8.45
CA ALA A 147 -25.90 5.99 9.76
C ALA A 147 -27.38 6.00 10.17
N LYS A 148 -28.30 6.01 9.20
CA LYS A 148 -29.75 5.89 9.42
C LYS A 148 -30.23 4.43 9.50
N GLY A 149 -29.33 3.45 9.48
CA GLY A 149 -29.65 2.03 9.47
C GLY A 149 -30.11 1.49 8.12
N ILE A 150 -30.00 2.28 7.04
CA ILE A 150 -30.33 1.85 5.68
C ILE A 150 -29.11 1.13 5.09
N ARG A 151 -29.25 -0.17 4.84
CA ARG A 151 -28.18 -0.97 4.26
C ARG A 151 -27.95 -0.63 2.80
N THR A 152 -26.69 -0.58 2.40
CA THR A 152 -26.25 -0.30 1.04
C THR A 152 -25.30 -1.38 0.53
N ASP A 153 -25.24 -1.59 -0.79
CA ASP A 153 -24.34 -2.59 -1.39
C ASP A 153 -22.87 -2.37 -1.02
N LYS A 154 -22.42 -1.10 -1.00
CA LYS A 154 -21.05 -0.75 -0.60
C LYS A 154 -20.81 -1.02 0.90
N GLY A 155 -21.76 -0.70 1.75
CA GLY A 155 -21.71 -0.98 3.18
C GLY A 155 -21.68 -2.49 3.45
N ASP A 156 -22.53 -3.26 2.76
CA ASP A 156 -22.55 -4.72 2.85
C ASP A 156 -21.24 -5.35 2.37
N PHE A 157 -20.73 -4.89 1.24
CA PHE A 157 -19.42 -5.33 0.74
C PHE A 157 -18.31 -5.05 1.76
N ASN A 158 -18.25 -3.86 2.33
CA ASN A 158 -17.25 -3.51 3.33
C ASN A 158 -17.39 -4.32 4.63
N ARG A 159 -18.60 -4.64 5.06
CA ARG A 159 -18.85 -5.56 6.19
C ARG A 159 -18.34 -6.96 5.89
N TRP A 160 -18.63 -7.49 4.70
CA TRP A 160 -18.13 -8.77 4.23
C TRP A 160 -16.60 -8.78 4.18
N VAL A 161 -15.97 -7.76 3.61
CA VAL A 161 -14.50 -7.61 3.54
C VAL A 161 -13.88 -7.65 4.93
N ARG A 162 -14.41 -6.86 5.88
CA ARG A 162 -13.89 -6.83 7.27
C ARG A 162 -13.98 -8.21 7.93
N LYS A 163 -15.11 -8.90 7.75
CA LYS A 163 -15.30 -10.26 8.29
C LYS A 163 -14.31 -11.24 7.67
N THR A 164 -14.17 -11.23 6.35
CA THR A 164 -13.26 -12.14 5.62
C THR A 164 -11.80 -11.89 6.01
N ASN A 165 -11.37 -10.63 6.07
CA ASN A 165 -10.01 -10.28 6.50
C ASN A 165 -9.74 -10.65 7.97
N ALA A 166 -10.75 -10.59 8.84
CA ALA A 166 -10.63 -11.06 10.22
C ALA A 166 -10.42 -12.57 10.28
N MET A 167 -11.20 -13.34 9.50
CA MET A 167 -11.05 -14.81 9.39
C MET A 167 -9.67 -15.20 8.82
N LEU A 168 -9.21 -14.50 7.79
CA LEU A 168 -7.87 -14.72 7.23
C LEU A 168 -6.77 -14.48 8.27
N ARG A 169 -6.86 -13.41 9.05
CA ARG A 169 -5.92 -13.12 10.15
C ARG A 169 -5.91 -14.22 11.19
N GLU A 170 -7.09 -14.66 11.61
CA GLU A 170 -7.23 -15.74 12.59
C GLU A 170 -6.61 -17.06 12.07
N ALA A 171 -6.90 -17.42 10.82
CA ALA A 171 -6.33 -18.61 10.18
C ALA A 171 -4.79 -18.52 10.10
N LYS A 172 -4.23 -17.38 9.71
CA LYS A 172 -2.78 -17.16 9.68
C LYS A 172 -2.15 -17.30 11.06
N ASN A 173 -2.77 -16.74 12.09
CA ASN A 173 -2.28 -16.86 13.46
C ASN A 173 -2.29 -18.31 13.94
N LYS A 174 -3.35 -19.08 13.63
CA LYS A 174 -3.41 -20.51 13.93
C LYS A 174 -2.32 -21.30 13.20
N ILE A 175 -2.07 -21.00 11.92
CA ILE A 175 -1.00 -21.65 11.15
C ILE A 175 0.36 -21.33 11.77
N ALA A 176 0.63 -20.08 12.12
CA ALA A 176 1.88 -19.69 12.77
C ALA A 176 2.09 -20.42 14.10
N SER A 177 1.06 -20.51 14.95
CA SER A 177 1.12 -21.24 16.20
C SER A 177 1.38 -22.73 15.99
N LEU A 178 0.76 -23.35 14.97
CA LEU A 178 1.00 -24.75 14.63
C LEU A 178 2.42 -25.00 14.14
N LEU A 179 2.99 -24.08 13.37
CA LEU A 179 4.37 -24.17 12.89
C LEU A 179 5.38 -24.05 14.04
N GLU A 180 5.15 -23.15 14.99
CA GLU A 180 5.97 -23.04 16.19
C GLU A 180 5.87 -24.31 17.07
N TRP A 181 4.66 -24.83 17.23
CA TRP A 181 4.47 -26.09 17.94
C TRP A 181 5.21 -27.26 17.26
N LEU A 182 5.10 -27.39 15.92
CA LEU A 182 5.81 -28.41 15.17
C LEU A 182 7.33 -28.28 15.32
N LYS A 183 7.84 -27.07 15.34
CA LYS A 183 9.27 -26.80 15.59
C LYS A 183 9.69 -27.27 16.97
N ALA A 184 8.93 -26.94 18.00
CA ALA A 184 9.18 -27.39 19.36
C ALA A 184 9.15 -28.93 19.51
N VAL A 185 8.17 -29.58 18.86
CA VAL A 185 8.08 -31.06 18.83
C VAL A 185 9.30 -31.70 18.14
N LYS A 186 9.73 -31.12 17.00
CA LYS A 186 10.95 -31.61 16.32
C LYS A 186 12.20 -31.44 17.17
N GLU A 187 12.34 -30.33 17.87
CA GLU A 187 13.45 -30.10 18.79
C GLU A 187 13.43 -31.12 19.94
N GLU A 188 12.25 -31.43 20.51
CA GLU A 188 12.11 -32.39 21.56
C GLU A 188 12.46 -33.82 21.09
N LEU A 189 11.99 -34.20 19.91
CA LEU A 189 12.30 -35.51 19.29
C LEU A 189 13.79 -35.65 18.91
N SER A 190 14.49 -34.55 18.68
CA SER A 190 15.93 -34.56 18.36
C SER A 190 16.82 -34.68 19.60
N LYS A 191 16.27 -34.48 20.80
CA LYS A 191 17.03 -34.69 22.03
C LYS A 191 17.36 -36.18 22.20
N PRO A 192 18.58 -36.51 22.63
CA PRO A 192 18.93 -37.89 22.94
C PRO A 192 17.96 -38.43 24.00
N GLN A 193 17.22 -39.45 23.64
CA GLN A 193 16.33 -40.12 24.60
C GLN A 193 17.15 -40.65 25.76
N SER A 194 16.66 -40.43 26.97
CA SER A 194 17.23 -41.09 28.14
C SER A 194 17.24 -42.58 27.88
N PRO A 195 18.34 -43.28 28.19
CA PRO A 195 18.41 -44.71 27.96
C PRO A 195 17.19 -45.40 28.61
N MET A 196 16.50 -46.23 27.86
CA MET A 196 15.39 -47.00 28.40
C MET A 196 15.86 -47.78 29.65
N LEU A 197 14.93 -48.04 30.57
CA LEU A 197 15.23 -48.78 31.78
C LEU A 197 16.00 -50.08 31.49
N ASN A 198 15.66 -50.77 30.38
CA ASN A 198 16.37 -51.95 29.95
C ASN A 198 17.83 -51.71 29.55
N ASP A 199 18.12 -50.54 28.91
CA ASP A 199 19.50 -50.19 28.56
C ASP A 199 20.31 -49.82 29.79
N LEU A 200 19.70 -49.14 30.76
CA LEU A 200 20.30 -48.84 32.05
C LEU A 200 20.58 -50.13 32.86
N LEU A 201 19.62 -51.06 32.88
CA LEU A 201 19.80 -52.37 33.52
C LEU A 201 20.90 -53.17 32.83
N MET A 202 20.91 -53.22 31.49
CA MET A 202 21.97 -53.91 30.74
C MET A 202 23.34 -53.31 30.99
N THR A 203 23.48 -51.96 31.06
CA THR A 203 24.73 -51.28 31.42
C THR A 203 25.14 -51.65 32.84
N TYR A 204 24.22 -51.65 33.79
CA TYR A 204 24.47 -52.04 35.17
C TYR A 204 24.95 -53.48 35.34
N TYR A 205 24.29 -54.44 34.65
CA TYR A 205 24.65 -55.87 34.70
C TYR A 205 26.00 -56.14 34.03
N ASN A 206 26.26 -55.50 32.89
CA ASN A 206 27.59 -55.58 32.24
C ASN A 206 28.73 -55.01 33.12
N PHE A 207 28.46 -53.95 33.84
CA PHE A 207 29.43 -53.38 34.78
C PHE A 207 29.74 -54.32 35.97
N LYS A 208 28.74 -55.06 36.47
CA LYS A 208 28.88 -56.01 37.56
C LYS A 208 29.40 -57.39 37.16
N GLY A 209 29.63 -57.64 35.86
CA GLY A 209 30.09 -58.98 35.39
C GLY A 209 29.08 -60.12 35.58
N GLY A 210 27.77 -59.79 35.68
CA GLY A 210 26.69 -60.73 35.92
C GLY A 210 26.03 -61.25 34.65
N SER A 211 25.31 -62.39 34.74
CA SER A 211 24.53 -62.99 33.62
C SER A 211 23.40 -62.01 33.19
N LYS A 212 23.14 -61.97 31.87
CA LYS A 212 22.06 -61.16 31.30
C LYS A 212 20.71 -61.57 31.89
N PRO A 213 19.90 -60.62 32.39
CA PRO A 213 18.52 -60.97 32.75
C PRO A 213 17.68 -61.31 31.50
N SER A 214 16.73 -62.21 31.64
CA SER A 214 15.79 -62.51 30.60
C SER A 214 14.93 -61.27 30.33
N PRO A 215 14.57 -60.96 29.07
CA PRO A 215 13.70 -59.81 28.79
C PRO A 215 12.38 -59.98 29.55
N VAL A 216 11.95 -58.90 30.20
CA VAL A 216 10.63 -58.84 30.88
C VAL A 216 9.58 -58.75 29.78
N PRO A 217 8.47 -59.51 29.83
CA PRO A 217 7.43 -59.55 28.81
C PRO A 217 6.69 -58.22 28.61
#